data_063d32cb69fdc3742df47538ab0f966b
#
_entry.id   063d32cb69fdc3742df47538ab0f966b
#
_cell.length_a   1.000
_cell.length_b   1.000
_cell.length_c   1.000
_cell.angle_alpha   90.00
_cell.angle_beta   90.00
_cell.angle_gamma   90.00
#
_symmetry.space_group_name_H-M   'P 1'
#
loop_
_entity.id
_entity.type
_entity.pdbx_description
1 polymer ?
#
loop_
_entity_poly.entity_id
_entity_poly.type
_entity_poly.pdbx_seq_one_letter_code
_entity_poly.pdbx_strand_id
1 'polypeptide(L)'
;IFALMLAEEYYLSKDYVQSNKWALIANQLDADNEKSWLWFAKSKVKLGQKEDAIVALKAYIKNNKSKAAQTLLNQIHLGEIHEQ
;
A
#
# COMPACT_ATOMS: atom_id res chain seq x y z
N ILE A 1 -6.82 -12.45 -5.75
CA ILE A 1 -7.26 -12.67 -4.37
C ILE A 1 -6.19 -13.31 -3.51
N PHE A 2 -5.53 -14.32 -4.03
CA PHE A 2 -4.49 -15.00 -3.26
C PHE A 2 -3.34 -14.06 -2.90
N ALA A 3 -2.86 -13.28 -3.87
CA ALA A 3 -1.79 -12.32 -3.64
C ALA A 3 -2.21 -11.27 -2.61
N LEU A 4 -3.46 -10.80 -2.69
CA LEU A 4 -3.98 -9.82 -1.75
C LEU A 4 -4.03 -10.38 -0.33
N MET A 5 -4.46 -11.63 -0.18
CA MET A 5 -4.49 -12.29 1.12
C MET A 5 -3.10 -12.40 1.72
N LEU A 6 -2.10 -12.75 0.91
CA LEU A 6 -0.73 -12.86 1.38
C LEU A 6 -0.15 -11.49 1.76
N ALA A 7 -0.48 -10.44 1.00
CA ALA A 7 -0.03 -9.11 1.35
C ALA A 7 -0.51 -8.71 2.75
N GLU A 8 -1.77 -8.97 3.04
CA GLU A 8 -2.34 -8.67 4.35
C GLU A 8 -1.71 -9.53 5.45
N GLU A 9 -1.61 -10.84 5.23
CA GLU A 9 -1.06 -11.76 6.22
C GLU A 9 0.38 -11.39 6.59
N TYR A 10 1.21 -11.12 5.60
CA TYR A 10 2.58 -10.73 5.86
C TYR A 10 2.66 -9.38 6.56
N TYR A 11 1.79 -8.44 6.19
CA TYR A 11 1.77 -7.15 6.87
C TYR A 11 1.44 -7.31 8.36
N LEU A 12 0.45 -8.13 8.67
CA LEU A 12 0.04 -8.35 10.06
C LEU A 12 1.10 -9.09 10.87
N SER A 13 1.91 -9.91 10.21
CA SER A 13 3.02 -10.59 10.88
C SER A 13 4.30 -9.77 10.86
N LYS A 14 4.24 -8.53 10.37
CA LYS A 14 5.36 -7.58 10.33
C LYS A 14 6.47 -7.98 9.36
N ASP A 15 6.16 -8.85 8.40
CA ASP A 15 7.09 -9.15 7.31
C ASP A 15 6.76 -8.21 6.15
N TYR A 16 7.22 -6.98 6.27
CA TYR A 16 6.84 -5.93 5.33
C TYR A 16 7.46 -6.11 3.95
N VAL A 17 8.60 -6.77 3.87
CA VAL A 17 9.22 -7.07 2.57
C VAL A 17 8.32 -7.98 1.76
N GLN A 18 7.84 -9.07 2.37
CA GLN A 18 6.95 -10.00 1.69
C GLN A 18 5.58 -9.36 1.43
N SER A 19 5.07 -8.60 2.40
CA SER A 19 3.82 -7.88 2.21
C SER A 19 3.88 -6.99 0.97
N ASN A 20 4.95 -6.22 0.83
CA ASN A 20 5.12 -5.32 -0.30
C ASN A 20 5.21 -6.10 -1.62
N LYS A 21 5.94 -7.22 -1.63
CA LYS A 21 6.07 -8.07 -2.81
C LYS A 21 4.72 -8.57 -3.29
N TRP A 22 3.90 -9.10 -2.36
CA TRP A 22 2.59 -9.65 -2.74
C TRP A 22 1.58 -8.57 -3.09
N ALA A 23 1.68 -7.40 -2.45
CA ALA A 23 0.85 -6.26 -2.84
C ALA A 23 1.18 -5.80 -4.27
N LEU A 24 2.45 -5.79 -4.64
CA LEU A 24 2.85 -5.44 -6.00
C LEU A 24 2.30 -6.44 -7.01
N ILE A 25 2.38 -7.74 -6.69
CA ILE A 25 1.82 -8.78 -7.54
C ILE A 25 0.31 -8.58 -7.70
N ALA A 26 -0.39 -8.27 -6.61
CA ALA A 26 -1.82 -8.01 -6.67
C ALA A 26 -2.13 -6.78 -7.53
N ASN A 27 -1.34 -5.72 -7.46
CA ASN A 27 -1.49 -4.55 -8.32
C ASN A 27 -1.34 -4.91 -9.80
N GLN A 28 -0.41 -5.81 -10.11
CA GLN A 28 -0.17 -6.22 -11.49
C GLN A 28 -1.29 -7.09 -12.02
N LEU A 29 -1.94 -7.86 -11.16
CA LEU A 29 -3.06 -8.71 -11.56
C LEU A 29 -4.35 -7.92 -11.73
N ASP A 30 -4.54 -6.87 -10.93
CA ASP A 30 -5.72 -6.01 -11.01
C ASP A 30 -5.33 -4.61 -10.55
N ALA A 31 -5.00 -3.77 -11.52
CA ALA A 31 -4.50 -2.41 -11.25
C ALA A 31 -5.56 -1.50 -10.62
N ASP A 32 -6.83 -1.87 -10.67
CA ASP A 32 -7.90 -1.07 -10.09
C ASP A 32 -8.30 -1.52 -8.68
N ASN A 33 -7.66 -2.56 -8.16
CA ASN A 33 -8.00 -3.06 -6.83
C ASN A 33 -7.48 -2.11 -5.74
N GLU A 34 -8.40 -1.44 -5.08
CA GLU A 34 -8.06 -0.46 -4.04
C GLU A 34 -7.19 -1.06 -2.94
N LYS A 35 -7.58 -2.24 -2.44
CA LYS A 35 -6.89 -2.83 -1.29
C LYS A 35 -5.42 -3.15 -1.58
N SER A 36 -5.13 -3.61 -2.79
CA SER A 36 -3.73 -3.93 -3.12
C SER A 36 -2.85 -2.68 -3.11
N TRP A 37 -3.38 -1.54 -3.56
CA TRP A 37 -2.64 -0.28 -3.49
C TRP A 37 -2.46 0.20 -2.06
N LEU A 38 -3.47 -0.03 -1.21
CA LEU A 38 -3.35 0.36 0.21
C LEU A 38 -2.28 -0.46 0.91
N TRP A 39 -2.26 -1.79 0.71
CA TRP A 39 -1.24 -2.63 1.32
C TRP A 39 0.15 -2.30 0.77
N PHE A 40 0.24 -2.03 -0.53
CA PHE A 40 1.51 -1.63 -1.14
C PHE A 40 2.06 -0.37 -0.47
N ALA A 41 1.24 0.65 -0.34
CA ALA A 41 1.66 1.91 0.26
C ALA A 41 2.03 1.73 1.73
N LYS A 42 1.20 1.02 2.50
CA LYS A 42 1.47 0.80 3.92
C LYS A 42 2.79 0.06 4.14
N SER A 43 3.03 -0.99 3.35
CA SER A 43 4.28 -1.75 3.50
C SER A 43 5.49 -0.92 3.09
N LYS A 44 5.36 -0.07 2.07
CA LYS A 44 6.44 0.84 1.67
C LYS A 44 6.81 1.80 2.80
N VAL A 45 5.81 2.35 3.50
CA VAL A 45 6.08 3.24 4.63
C VAL A 45 6.84 2.50 5.72
N LYS A 46 6.40 1.27 6.03
CA LYS A 46 7.07 0.46 7.06
C LYS A 46 8.52 0.13 6.70
N LEU A 47 8.81 0.05 5.42
CA LEU A 47 10.17 -0.21 4.93
C LEU A 47 11.03 1.06 4.83
N GLY A 48 10.51 2.19 5.26
CA GLY A 48 11.24 3.46 5.18
C GLY A 48 11.22 4.08 3.80
N GLN A 49 10.32 3.65 2.93
CA GLN A 49 10.21 4.12 1.55
C GLN A 49 8.96 4.97 1.37
N LYS A 50 8.85 5.97 2.22
CA LYS A 50 7.66 6.83 2.29
C LYS A 50 7.34 7.52 0.96
N GLU A 51 8.37 8.00 0.25
CA GLU A 51 8.15 8.70 -1.01
C GLU A 51 7.54 7.78 -2.07
N ASP A 52 7.98 6.52 -2.10
CA ASP A 52 7.41 5.54 -3.03
C ASP A 52 5.93 5.29 -2.73
N ALA A 53 5.58 5.26 -1.44
CA ALA A 53 4.18 5.09 -1.04
C ALA A 53 3.34 6.28 -1.52
N ILE A 54 3.85 7.49 -1.37
CA ILE A 54 3.14 8.71 -1.79
C ILE A 54 2.93 8.70 -3.30
N VAL A 55 3.97 8.37 -4.06
CA VAL A 55 3.87 8.31 -5.52
C VAL A 55 2.82 7.29 -5.96
N ALA A 56 2.83 6.10 -5.33
CA ALA A 56 1.86 5.06 -5.67
C ALA A 56 0.43 5.50 -5.40
N LEU A 57 0.18 6.10 -4.23
CA LEU A 57 -1.17 6.54 -3.88
C LEU A 57 -1.65 7.66 -4.78
N LYS A 58 -0.78 8.61 -5.11
CA LYS A 58 -1.16 9.68 -6.03
C LYS A 58 -1.50 9.15 -7.42
N ALA A 59 -0.73 8.16 -7.89
CA ALA A 59 -1.01 7.53 -9.18
C ALA A 59 -2.37 6.84 -9.17
N TYR A 60 -2.67 6.13 -8.09
CA TYR A 60 -3.95 5.44 -7.97
C TYR A 60 -5.12 6.42 -7.94
N ILE A 61 -5.01 7.47 -7.12
CA ILE A 61 -6.07 8.47 -6.95
C ILE A 61 -6.33 9.23 -8.25
N LYS A 62 -5.32 9.41 -9.08
CA LYS A 62 -5.45 10.11 -10.35
C LYS A 62 -6.52 9.46 -11.26
N ASN A 63 -6.59 8.13 -11.24
CA ASN A 63 -7.49 7.38 -12.11
C ASN A 63 -8.66 6.73 -11.37
N ASN A 64 -8.66 6.78 -10.06
CA ASN A 64 -9.65 6.08 -9.25
C ASN A 64 -10.09 6.97 -8.08
N LYS A 65 -11.39 7.15 -7.93
CA LYS A 65 -11.90 7.85 -6.76
C LYS A 65 -11.84 6.91 -5.57
N SER A 66 -10.95 7.19 -4.64
CA SER A 66 -10.78 6.35 -3.46
C SER A 66 -10.60 7.21 -2.23
N LYS A 67 -11.61 7.22 -1.40
CA LYS A 67 -11.54 7.93 -0.12
C LYS A 67 -10.52 7.28 0.79
N ALA A 68 -10.43 5.95 0.76
CA ALA A 68 -9.46 5.22 1.58
C ALA A 68 -8.03 5.55 1.19
N ALA A 69 -7.74 5.63 -0.12
CA ALA A 69 -6.40 5.99 -0.57
C ALA A 69 -6.07 7.43 -0.20
N GLN A 70 -7.03 8.34 -0.33
CA GLN A 70 -6.80 9.74 0.05
C GLN A 70 -6.56 9.85 1.55
N THR A 71 -7.32 9.12 2.36
CA THR A 71 -7.14 9.10 3.81
C THR A 71 -5.75 8.58 4.17
N LEU A 72 -5.33 7.49 3.55
CA LEU A 72 -4.00 6.93 3.81
C LEU A 72 -2.91 7.91 3.40
N LEU A 73 -3.06 8.57 2.25
CA LEU A 73 -2.09 9.58 1.81
C LEU A 73 -1.97 10.70 2.84
N ASN A 74 -3.10 11.17 3.37
CA ASN A 74 -3.10 12.20 4.40
C ASN A 74 -2.40 11.72 5.67
N GLN A 75 -2.65 10.48 6.09
CA GLN A 75 -2.01 9.91 7.26
C GLN A 75 -0.49 9.82 7.10
N ILE A 76 -0.04 9.49 5.90
CA ILE A 76 1.39 9.44 5.61
C ILE A 76 2.01 10.83 5.70
N HIS A 77 1.35 11.84 5.12
CA HIS A 77 1.83 13.22 5.19
C HIS A 77 1.89 13.74 6.62
N LEU A 78 0.93 13.33 7.45
CA LEU A 78 0.88 13.76 8.85
C LEU A 78 1.82 12.95 9.76
N GLY A 79 2.47 11.92 9.22
CA GLY A 79 3.37 11.08 10.01
C GLY A 79 2.66 10.15 10.96
N GLU A 80 1.38 9.83 10.70
CA GLU A 80 0.61 8.93 11.57
C GLU A 80 0.91 7.46 11.33
N ILE A 81 1.55 7.13 10.22
CA ILE A 81 2.03 5.78 9.96
C ILE A 81 3.55 5.86 10.02
N HIS A 82 4.14 5.14 10.96
CA HIS A 82 5.56 5.20 11.21
C HIS A 82 6.27 4.04 10.54
N GLU A 83 7.49 4.31 10.07
CA GLU A 83 8.34 3.21 9.61
C GLU A 83 8.73 2.34 10.79
N GLN A 84 9.13 1.13 10.48
CA GLN A 84 9.46 0.12 11.46
C GLN A 84 10.69 0.48 12.29
#